data_d0c1a18e322341cb991f2922608e61b0
#
_entry.id   d0c1a18e322341cb991f2922608e61b0
#
_cell.length_a   1.000
_cell.length_b   1.000
_cell.length_c   1.000
_cell.angle_alpha   90.00
_cell.angle_beta   90.00
_cell.angle_gamma   90.00
#
_symmetry.space_group_name_H-M   'P 1'
#
loop_
_entity.id
_entity.type
_entity.pdbx_description
1 polymer ?
#
loop_
_entity_poly.entity_id
_entity_poly.type
_entity_poly.pdbx_seq_one_letter_code
_entity_poly.pdbx_strand_id
1 'polypeptide(L)'
;MKKLSTLLIAGLVAAGLLRMCVYTVNEREYALVFALGELKTVIPEPGLHVKLPPPLQNIVYLDKRILNLDAAGADLVQTSEKKNLLIDTFVKWRIEDPRLYWVSFQGSEPAAANRVSALLRDVLNVVVNKRTVNQLSLIHI
;
A
#
# COMPACT_ATOMS: atom_id res chain seq x y z
N MET A 1 0.55 -10.16 -54.17
CA MET A 1 1.54 -9.77 -53.15
C MET A 1 0.99 -8.77 -52.10
N LYS A 2 0.26 -7.72 -52.49
CA LYS A 2 -0.31 -6.73 -51.54
C LYS A 2 -1.28 -7.32 -50.51
N LYS A 3 -2.12 -8.30 -50.88
CA LYS A 3 -3.08 -8.94 -49.94
C LYS A 3 -2.40 -9.81 -48.87
N LEU A 4 -1.27 -10.41 -49.18
CA LEU A 4 -0.51 -11.24 -48.23
C LEU A 4 0.21 -10.36 -47.19
N SER A 5 0.76 -9.23 -47.65
CA SER A 5 1.42 -8.28 -46.75
C SER A 5 0.41 -7.59 -45.78
N THR A 6 -0.81 -7.28 -46.23
CA THR A 6 -1.86 -6.73 -45.38
C THR A 6 -2.35 -7.74 -44.34
N LEU A 7 -2.46 -9.03 -44.71
CA LEU A 7 -2.79 -10.10 -43.77
C LEU A 7 -1.70 -10.31 -42.71
N LEU A 8 -0.43 -10.26 -43.11
CA LEU A 8 0.70 -10.35 -42.17
C LEU A 8 0.72 -9.17 -41.19
N ILE A 9 0.50 -7.95 -41.66
CA ILE A 9 0.45 -6.75 -40.81
C ILE A 9 -0.73 -6.83 -39.87
N ALA A 10 -1.93 -7.23 -40.34
CA ALA A 10 -3.11 -7.39 -39.48
C ALA A 10 -2.91 -8.46 -38.41
N GLY A 11 -2.28 -9.59 -38.73
CA GLY A 11 -1.91 -10.63 -37.79
C GLY A 11 -0.94 -10.14 -36.70
N LEU A 12 0.05 -9.35 -37.10
CA LEU A 12 1.06 -8.81 -36.23
C LEU A 12 0.44 -7.76 -35.24
N VAL A 13 -0.47 -6.91 -35.73
CA VAL A 13 -1.22 -5.96 -34.92
C VAL A 13 -2.14 -6.69 -33.94
N ALA A 14 -2.86 -7.72 -34.40
CA ALA A 14 -3.72 -8.53 -33.53
C ALA A 14 -2.92 -9.25 -32.44
N ALA A 15 -1.76 -9.82 -32.77
CA ALA A 15 -0.88 -10.44 -31.78
C ALA A 15 -0.34 -9.43 -30.77
N GLY A 16 0.01 -8.21 -31.21
CA GLY A 16 0.41 -7.11 -30.33
C GLY A 16 -0.68 -6.69 -29.35
N LEU A 17 -1.91 -6.56 -29.84
CA LEU A 17 -3.08 -6.24 -29.00
C LEU A 17 -3.37 -7.34 -27.97
N LEU A 18 -3.30 -8.61 -28.36
CA LEU A 18 -3.47 -9.75 -27.46
C LEU A 18 -2.42 -9.76 -26.36
N ARG A 19 -1.17 -9.42 -26.69
CA ARG A 19 -0.09 -9.34 -25.69
C ARG A 19 -0.30 -8.22 -24.67
N MET A 20 -0.95 -7.12 -25.05
CA MET A 20 -1.30 -6.02 -24.14
C MET A 20 -2.48 -6.34 -23.21
N CYS A 21 -3.26 -7.37 -23.54
CA CYS A 21 -4.40 -7.79 -22.74
C CYS A 21 -4.03 -8.71 -21.56
N VAL A 22 -2.82 -9.28 -21.55
CA VAL A 22 -2.38 -10.22 -20.51
C VAL A 22 -1.47 -9.52 -19.52
N TYR A 23 -1.70 -9.78 -18.23
CA TYR A 23 -0.83 -9.29 -17.15
C TYR A 23 -0.68 -10.34 -16.05
N THR A 24 0.38 -10.21 -15.28
CA THR A 24 0.71 -11.13 -14.19
C THR A 24 0.58 -10.42 -12.86
N VAL A 25 -0.03 -11.09 -11.89
CA VAL A 25 -0.12 -10.64 -10.49
C VAL A 25 0.81 -11.51 -9.65
N ASN A 26 1.71 -10.89 -8.90
CA ASN A 26 2.60 -11.57 -7.96
C ASN A 26 1.86 -11.91 -6.66
N GLU A 27 2.31 -12.94 -5.94
CA GLU A 27 1.77 -13.30 -4.61
C GLU A 27 1.92 -12.18 -3.57
N ARG A 28 2.84 -11.27 -3.80
CA ARG A 28 3.19 -10.17 -2.89
C ARG A 28 2.45 -8.87 -3.18
N GLU A 29 1.55 -8.87 -4.17
CA GLU A 29 0.89 -7.68 -4.67
C GLU A 29 -0.61 -7.89 -4.84
N TYR A 30 -1.37 -6.84 -4.61
CA TYR A 30 -2.76 -6.74 -5.05
C TYR A 30 -2.79 -6.02 -6.39
N ALA A 31 -3.55 -6.52 -7.36
CA ALA A 31 -3.80 -5.79 -8.60
C ALA A 31 -5.15 -5.07 -8.53
N LEU A 32 -5.12 -3.75 -8.59
CA LEU A 32 -6.29 -2.90 -8.67
C LEU A 32 -6.57 -2.57 -10.14
N VAL A 33 -7.70 -3.02 -10.65
CA VAL A 33 -8.11 -2.79 -12.03
C VAL A 33 -9.00 -1.56 -12.08
N PHE A 34 -8.52 -0.54 -12.79
CA PHE A 34 -9.25 0.69 -13.05
C PHE A 34 -9.85 0.65 -14.45
N ALA A 35 -11.12 1.00 -14.56
CA ALA A 35 -11.79 1.20 -15.83
C ALA A 35 -12.27 2.65 -15.90
N LEU A 36 -11.82 3.40 -16.92
CA LEU A 36 -12.17 4.81 -17.13
C LEU A 36 -11.91 5.72 -15.89
N GLY A 37 -10.90 5.38 -15.10
CA GLY A 37 -10.51 6.14 -13.90
C GLY A 37 -11.19 5.68 -12.61
N GLU A 38 -12.14 4.75 -12.66
CA GLU A 38 -12.80 4.21 -11.47
C GLU A 38 -12.24 2.83 -11.09
N LEU A 39 -12.09 2.57 -9.79
CA LEU A 39 -11.70 1.27 -9.27
C LEU A 39 -12.84 0.25 -9.45
N LYS A 40 -12.70 -0.64 -10.42
CA LYS A 40 -13.71 -1.64 -10.75
C LYS A 40 -13.56 -2.92 -9.93
N THR A 41 -12.34 -3.45 -9.89
CA THR A 41 -12.10 -4.75 -9.27
C THR A 41 -10.74 -4.78 -8.60
N VAL A 42 -10.65 -5.50 -7.49
CA VAL A 42 -9.39 -5.83 -6.80
C VAL A 42 -9.16 -7.32 -6.97
N ILE A 43 -7.99 -7.69 -7.45
CA ILE A 43 -7.59 -9.08 -7.67
C ILE A 43 -6.50 -9.42 -6.66
N PRO A 44 -6.82 -10.22 -5.63
CA PRO A 44 -5.86 -10.67 -4.63
C PRO A 44 -5.10 -11.93 -5.03
N GLU A 45 -5.59 -12.64 -6.08
CA GLU A 45 -5.06 -13.93 -6.49
C GLU A 45 -3.87 -13.76 -7.43
N PRO A 46 -2.73 -14.43 -7.14
CA PRO A 46 -1.59 -14.44 -8.04
C PRO A 46 -1.88 -15.25 -9.30
N GLY A 47 -1.26 -14.88 -10.39
CA GLY A 47 -1.37 -15.61 -11.64
C GLY A 47 -1.50 -14.72 -12.87
N LEU A 48 -1.86 -15.36 -13.98
CA LEU A 48 -2.11 -14.71 -15.25
C LEU A 48 -3.58 -14.28 -15.32
N HIS A 49 -3.78 -13.00 -15.57
CA HIS A 49 -5.10 -12.39 -15.72
C HIS A 49 -5.21 -11.66 -17.05
N VAL A 50 -6.44 -11.49 -17.52
CA VAL A 50 -6.75 -10.80 -18.77
C VAL A 50 -7.42 -9.47 -18.45
N LYS A 51 -6.98 -8.41 -19.13
CA LYS A 51 -7.57 -7.07 -19.08
C LYS A 51 -7.91 -6.56 -20.46
N LEU A 52 -8.73 -5.53 -20.52
CA LEU A 52 -8.94 -4.78 -21.75
C LEU A 52 -7.71 -3.92 -22.05
N PRO A 53 -7.40 -3.70 -23.35
CA PRO A 53 -6.24 -2.90 -23.74
C PRO A 53 -6.37 -1.46 -23.22
N PRO A 54 -5.24 -0.80 -22.87
CA PRO A 54 -5.27 0.62 -22.57
C PRO A 54 -5.79 1.42 -23.79
N PRO A 55 -6.58 2.48 -23.63
CA PRO A 55 -6.81 3.23 -22.38
C PRO A 55 -8.01 2.77 -21.54
N LEU A 56 -8.71 1.68 -21.92
CA LEU A 56 -9.95 1.26 -21.29
C LEU A 56 -9.75 0.75 -19.86
N GLN A 57 -8.67 0.01 -19.62
CA GLN A 57 -8.33 -0.49 -18.30
C GLN A 57 -6.85 -0.26 -17.97
N ASN A 58 -6.62 0.27 -16.77
CA ASN A 58 -5.30 0.43 -16.19
C ASN A 58 -5.19 -0.42 -14.91
N ILE A 59 -3.97 -0.85 -14.58
CA ILE A 59 -3.70 -1.63 -13.39
C ILE A 59 -2.71 -0.88 -12.51
N VAL A 60 -3.01 -0.85 -11.22
CA VAL A 60 -2.11 -0.36 -10.18
C VAL A 60 -1.83 -1.51 -9.23
N TYR A 61 -0.57 -1.73 -8.90
CA TYR A 61 -0.15 -2.74 -7.95
C TYR A 61 0.05 -2.12 -6.57
N LEU A 62 -0.46 -2.79 -5.54
CA LEU A 62 -0.23 -2.43 -4.14
C LEU A 62 0.50 -3.57 -3.44
N ASP A 63 1.49 -3.23 -2.63
CA ASP A 63 2.28 -4.22 -1.88
C ASP A 63 1.43 -4.87 -0.78
N LYS A 64 1.45 -6.21 -0.72
CA LYS A 64 0.74 -7.05 0.25
C LYS A 64 1.61 -7.37 1.47
N ARG A 65 2.90 -7.08 1.39
CA ARG A 65 3.86 -7.38 2.45
C ARG A 65 3.64 -6.49 3.66
N ILE A 66 4.24 -6.93 4.76
CA ILE A 66 4.32 -6.12 5.97
C ILE A 66 5.32 -4.99 5.71
N LEU A 67 4.86 -3.76 5.86
CA LEU A 67 5.65 -2.55 5.76
C LEU A 67 6.13 -2.17 7.15
N ASN A 68 7.38 -1.73 7.24
CA ASN A 68 7.95 -1.21 8.48
C ASN A 68 7.85 0.31 8.47
N LEU A 69 7.39 0.86 9.56
CA LEU A 69 7.43 2.28 9.83
C LEU A 69 8.35 2.49 11.02
N ASP A 70 9.55 2.94 10.75
CA ASP A 70 10.45 3.43 11.78
C ASP A 70 10.06 4.90 12.03
N ALA A 71 9.53 5.17 13.22
CA ALA A 71 9.32 6.55 13.63
C ALA A 71 10.71 7.20 13.70
N ALA A 72 11.02 8.01 12.68
CA ALA A 72 12.33 8.59 12.50
C ALA A 72 12.66 9.53 13.67
N GLY A 73 13.38 9.00 14.65
CA GLY A 73 13.82 9.71 15.85
C GLY A 73 12.97 9.38 17.07
N ALA A 74 13.64 9.28 18.20
CA ALA A 74 12.98 9.07 19.47
C ALA A 74 12.09 10.28 19.81
N ASP A 75 10.79 10.05 19.97
CA ASP A 75 9.85 11.09 20.35
C ASP A 75 10.03 11.46 21.83
N LEU A 76 10.18 12.76 22.10
CA LEU A 76 10.24 13.31 23.44
C LEU A 76 8.82 13.39 23.97
N VAL A 77 8.47 12.47 24.90
CA VAL A 77 7.14 12.42 25.52
C VAL A 77 7.25 12.75 26.99
N GLN A 78 6.35 13.61 27.47
CA GLN A 78 6.32 14.02 28.87
C GLN A 78 5.40 13.11 29.68
N THR A 79 5.90 12.61 30.81
CA THR A 79 5.14 11.80 31.77
C THR A 79 4.25 12.66 32.68
N SER A 80 3.36 12.01 33.46
CA SER A 80 2.55 12.66 34.49
C SER A 80 3.38 13.43 35.52
N GLU A 81 4.61 13.02 35.77
CA GLU A 81 5.58 13.67 36.66
C GLU A 81 6.37 14.81 36.01
N LYS A 82 5.98 15.25 34.82
CA LYS A 82 6.71 16.29 34.03
C LYS A 82 8.16 15.91 33.70
N LYS A 83 8.48 14.62 33.68
CA LYS A 83 9.77 14.11 33.19
C LYS A 83 9.69 13.80 31.72
N ASN A 84 10.70 14.22 30.97
CA ASN A 84 10.81 13.92 29.55
C ASN A 84 11.42 12.53 29.35
N LEU A 85 10.74 11.69 28.60
CA LEU A 85 11.24 10.40 28.16
C LEU A 85 11.49 10.41 26.67
N LEU A 86 12.59 9.78 26.28
CA LEU A 86 12.93 9.52 24.89
C LEU A 86 12.43 8.12 24.56
N ILE A 87 11.40 8.02 23.70
CA ILE A 87 10.79 6.75 23.34
C ILE A 87 11.07 6.46 21.88
N ASP A 88 11.73 5.34 21.62
CA ASP A 88 11.96 4.83 20.27
C ASP A 88 10.90 3.78 19.94
N THR A 89 10.21 3.96 18.82
CA THR A 89 9.10 3.09 18.42
C THR A 89 9.20 2.68 16.97
N PHE A 90 8.87 1.44 16.69
CA PHE A 90 8.69 0.94 15.34
C PHE A 90 7.33 0.30 15.20
N VAL A 91 6.72 0.44 14.03
CA VAL A 91 5.40 -0.13 13.72
C VAL A 91 5.50 -0.98 12.48
N LYS A 92 4.92 -2.18 12.55
CA LYS A 92 4.70 -3.04 11.39
C LYS A 92 3.24 -3.00 11.02
N TRP A 93 2.96 -2.68 9.79
CA TRP A 93 1.59 -2.60 9.28
C TRP A 93 1.49 -3.23 7.89
N ARG A 94 0.29 -3.60 7.48
CA ARG A 94 0.03 -4.13 6.14
C ARG A 94 -1.31 -3.63 5.63
N ILE A 95 -1.47 -3.65 4.33
CA ILE A 95 -2.72 -3.33 3.66
C ILE A 95 -3.61 -4.57 3.74
N GLU A 96 -4.70 -4.50 4.47
CA GLU A 96 -5.69 -5.58 4.60
C GLU A 96 -6.79 -5.41 3.55
N ASP A 97 -7.35 -4.21 3.44
CA ASP A 97 -8.33 -3.85 2.41
C ASP A 97 -7.73 -2.86 1.40
N PRO A 98 -7.33 -3.35 0.21
CA PRO A 98 -6.75 -2.51 -0.83
C PRO A 98 -7.72 -1.46 -1.40
N ARG A 99 -9.04 -1.72 -1.35
CA ARG A 99 -10.06 -0.76 -1.82
C ARG A 99 -10.15 0.44 -0.89
N LEU A 100 -10.30 0.20 0.40
CA LEU A 100 -10.31 1.28 1.42
C LEU A 100 -9.00 2.04 1.44
N TYR A 101 -7.88 1.33 1.31
CA TYR A 101 -6.56 1.94 1.23
C TYR A 101 -6.45 2.90 0.03
N TRP A 102 -6.91 2.47 -1.14
CA TRP A 102 -6.90 3.33 -2.35
C TRP A 102 -7.77 4.57 -2.19
N VAL A 103 -8.99 4.42 -1.68
CA VAL A 103 -9.91 5.55 -1.46
C VAL A 103 -9.33 6.56 -0.47
N SER A 104 -8.64 6.09 0.58
CA SER A 104 -8.10 6.94 1.65
C SER A 104 -6.77 7.60 1.29
N PHE A 105 -5.88 6.89 0.58
CA PHE A 105 -4.50 7.31 0.35
C PHE A 105 -4.09 7.36 -1.11
N GLN A 106 -4.97 6.97 -2.04
CA GLN A 106 -4.72 6.91 -3.50
C GLN A 106 -3.45 6.11 -3.85
N GLY A 107 -3.16 5.07 -3.07
CA GLY A 107 -1.96 4.25 -3.24
C GLY A 107 -0.67 4.87 -2.72
N SER A 108 -0.72 6.04 -2.08
CA SER A 108 0.46 6.70 -1.54
C SER A 108 0.88 6.08 -0.20
N GLU A 109 1.95 5.28 -0.23
CA GLU A 109 2.55 4.70 0.98
C GLU A 109 3.04 5.76 1.97
N PRO A 110 3.73 6.86 1.54
CA PRO A 110 4.14 7.92 2.46
C PRO A 110 2.96 8.61 3.16
N ALA A 111 1.83 8.80 2.47
CA ALA A 111 0.64 9.41 3.07
C ALA A 111 0.05 8.51 4.16
N ALA A 112 -0.02 7.19 3.91
CA ALA A 112 -0.46 6.21 4.89
C ALA A 112 0.49 6.15 6.09
N ALA A 113 1.81 6.09 5.84
CA ALA A 113 2.84 6.08 6.87
C ALA A 113 2.76 7.31 7.79
N ASN A 114 2.59 8.50 7.22
CA ASN A 114 2.42 9.74 7.99
C ASN A 114 1.15 9.70 8.86
N ARG A 115 0.05 9.13 8.35
CA ARG A 115 -1.19 8.98 9.12
C ARG A 115 -1.01 8.01 10.28
N VAL A 116 -0.36 6.88 10.06
CA VAL A 116 -0.05 5.89 11.10
C VAL A 116 0.87 6.50 12.15
N SER A 117 1.92 7.24 11.76
CA SER A 117 2.81 7.94 12.69
C SER A 117 2.07 8.95 13.56
N ALA A 118 1.17 9.74 12.98
CA ALA A 118 0.37 10.71 13.74
C ALA A 118 -0.51 10.02 14.78
N LEU A 119 -1.21 8.96 14.39
CA LEU A 119 -2.05 8.17 15.31
C LEU A 119 -1.22 7.53 16.42
N LEU A 120 -0.02 7.03 16.09
CA LEU A 120 0.88 6.44 17.07
C LEU A 120 1.32 7.47 18.11
N ARG A 121 1.72 8.67 17.70
CA ARG A 121 2.09 9.77 18.61
C ARG A 121 0.95 10.16 19.52
N ASP A 122 -0.25 10.29 18.99
CA ASP A 122 -1.43 10.63 19.78
C ASP A 122 -1.69 9.57 20.86
N VAL A 123 -1.65 8.29 20.50
CA VAL A 123 -1.85 7.18 21.45
C VAL A 123 -0.72 7.13 22.47
N LEU A 124 0.54 7.28 22.07
CA LEU A 124 1.67 7.31 22.98
C LEU A 124 1.56 8.44 23.97
N ASN A 125 1.25 9.65 23.53
CA ASN A 125 1.04 10.80 24.41
C ASN A 125 -0.07 10.54 25.44
N VAL A 126 -1.20 9.99 25.03
CA VAL A 126 -2.32 9.68 25.93
C VAL A 126 -1.93 8.62 26.98
N VAL A 127 -1.20 7.58 26.55
CA VAL A 127 -0.81 6.48 27.44
C VAL A 127 0.29 6.90 28.40
N VAL A 128 1.31 7.60 27.92
CA VAL A 128 2.47 8.02 28.72
C VAL A 128 2.10 9.12 29.69
N ASN A 129 1.30 10.11 29.27
CA ASN A 129 0.86 11.19 30.16
C ASN A 129 0.02 10.71 31.35
N LYS A 130 -0.59 9.54 31.27
CA LYS A 130 -1.38 8.92 32.36
C LYS A 130 -0.54 8.07 33.31
N ARG A 131 0.73 7.81 33.02
CA ARG A 131 1.60 6.89 33.75
C ARG A 131 2.81 7.60 34.34
N THR A 132 3.30 7.06 35.47
CA THR A 132 4.59 7.48 36.07
C THR A 132 5.73 6.70 35.43
N VAL A 133 6.96 7.22 35.54
CA VAL A 133 8.17 6.57 35.04
C VAL A 133 8.33 5.14 35.58
N ASN A 134 8.03 4.96 36.88
CA ASN A 134 8.11 3.64 37.51
C ASN A 134 7.11 2.64 36.95
N GLN A 135 5.90 3.08 36.61
CA GLN A 135 4.90 2.21 35.99
C GLN A 135 5.27 1.80 34.56
N LEU A 136 5.95 2.67 33.82
CA LEU A 136 6.45 2.36 32.48
C LEU A 136 7.64 1.39 32.52
N SER A 137 8.48 1.50 33.56
CA SER A 137 9.64 0.61 33.77
C SER A 137 9.24 -0.81 34.22
N LEU A 138 8.12 -0.95 34.94
CA LEU A 138 7.63 -2.25 35.43
C LEU A 138 6.93 -3.13 34.38
N ILE A 139 6.65 -2.60 33.20
CA ILE A 139 6.07 -3.39 32.10
C ILE A 139 7.10 -4.36 31.49
N HIS A 140 8.34 -4.29 31.90
CA HIS A 140 9.45 -5.12 31.41
C HIS A 140 9.85 -6.31 32.32
N ILE A 141 9.01 -6.68 33.29
CA ILE A 141 9.26 -7.87 34.12
C ILE A 141 8.15 -8.88 33.92
#